data_1a45956b22d36bd6c1f0c1cb92de6269
#
_entry.id   1a45956b22d36bd6c1f0c1cb92de6269
#
_cell.length_a   1.000
_cell.length_b   1.000
_cell.length_c   1.000
_cell.angle_alpha   90.00
_cell.angle_beta   90.00
_cell.angle_gamma   90.00
#
_symmetry.space_group_name_H-M   'P 1'
#
loop_
_entity.id
_entity.type
_entity.pdbx_description
1 polymer ?
#
loop_
_entity_poly.entity_id
_entity_poly.type
_entity_poly.pdbx_seq_one_letter_code
_entity_poly.pdbx_strand_id
1 'polypeptide(L)'
;MMTKIYRAGTLKRIRRTDAQLEQLDAQIFAVLKEDHPQSVLHVFYRMTDPRLPEPVEKSDKGYRHVQDRCVKLRRSGRVKYNWFADLSRRGYFTNTYSSAADFVTSVAGLYRADLWRDADTRCEVWSESRSIASVILNDCKKLAVDLYPCGGFSSLSFIHEAATSINNSGDVRPLQVFYIGDYDPAGVLIDKSLERELREHLRSRVELRFERIGINAGQIEQYGLPTKPRKESDKRSLHIGCAVEAESLPAKTLRGILRDKVEALLPENALAVAKVAEESELQQLELMARMFATPWPLDDDEADAADDE
;
A
#
# COMPACT_ATOMS: atom_id res chain seq x y z
N MET A 1 -54.01 -31.46 32.65
CA MET A 1 -53.00 -31.78 31.62
C MET A 1 -52.71 -30.50 30.81
N MET A 2 -51.52 -29.89 31.02
CA MET A 2 -51.14 -28.72 30.26
C MET A 2 -50.50 -29.16 28.93
N THR A 3 -51.14 -28.81 27.83
CA THR A 3 -50.64 -29.08 26.49
C THR A 3 -49.38 -28.24 26.25
N LYS A 4 -48.19 -28.82 26.10
CA LYS A 4 -46.99 -28.16 25.70
C LYS A 4 -47.17 -27.65 24.26
N ILE A 5 -47.33 -26.32 24.09
CA ILE A 5 -47.34 -25.69 22.78
C ILE A 5 -45.90 -25.77 22.25
N TYR A 6 -45.67 -26.55 21.19
CA TYR A 6 -44.44 -26.57 20.43
C TYR A 6 -44.28 -25.19 19.75
N ARG A 7 -43.36 -24.36 20.26
CA ARG A 7 -42.94 -23.17 19.54
C ARG A 7 -42.10 -23.62 18.32
N ALA A 8 -42.49 -23.15 17.14
CA ALA A 8 -41.71 -23.36 15.94
C ALA A 8 -40.25 -22.92 16.19
N GLY A 9 -39.32 -23.84 15.97
CA GLY A 9 -37.88 -23.53 16.09
C GLY A 9 -37.51 -22.44 15.11
N THR A 10 -36.62 -21.53 15.53
CA THR A 10 -36.05 -20.48 14.67
C THR A 10 -35.65 -21.10 13.33
N LEU A 11 -36.12 -20.54 12.22
CA LEU A 11 -35.72 -20.92 10.86
C LEU A 11 -34.21 -21.08 10.81
N LYS A 12 -33.73 -22.30 10.48
CA LYS A 12 -32.30 -22.55 10.30
C LYS A 12 -31.78 -21.58 9.25
N ARG A 13 -30.79 -20.76 9.61
CA ARG A 13 -30.14 -19.86 8.67
C ARG A 13 -29.71 -20.67 7.45
N ILE A 14 -30.07 -20.20 6.25
CA ILE A 14 -29.62 -20.78 4.99
C ILE A 14 -28.09 -20.68 4.99
N ARG A 15 -27.42 -21.82 5.04
CA ARG A 15 -25.95 -21.92 4.92
C ARG A 15 -25.62 -22.30 3.48
N ARG A 16 -24.53 -21.75 2.97
CA ARG A 16 -23.99 -22.20 1.69
C ARG A 16 -23.67 -23.69 1.75
N THR A 17 -23.98 -24.39 0.69
CA THR A 17 -23.59 -25.80 0.49
C THR A 17 -22.10 -25.90 0.23
N ASP A 18 -21.51 -27.09 0.34
CA ASP A 18 -20.09 -27.28 0.05
C ASP A 18 -19.76 -26.93 -1.42
N ALA A 19 -20.65 -27.22 -2.36
CA ALA A 19 -20.50 -26.82 -3.77
C ALA A 19 -20.46 -25.31 -3.95
N GLN A 20 -21.33 -24.56 -3.25
CA GLN A 20 -21.31 -23.10 -3.27
C GLN A 20 -20.07 -22.50 -2.61
N LEU A 21 -19.56 -23.15 -1.55
CA LEU A 21 -18.31 -22.74 -0.90
C LEU A 21 -17.12 -22.98 -1.83
N GLU A 22 -17.07 -24.12 -2.52
CA GLU A 22 -16.00 -24.40 -3.50
C GLU A 22 -16.06 -23.44 -4.69
N GLN A 23 -17.27 -23.09 -5.15
CA GLN A 23 -17.44 -22.06 -6.21
C GLN A 23 -16.94 -20.70 -5.77
N LEU A 24 -17.25 -20.27 -4.53
CA LEU A 24 -16.75 -19.01 -3.95
C LEU A 24 -15.22 -19.04 -3.81
N ASP A 25 -14.64 -20.16 -3.38
CA ASP A 25 -13.20 -20.35 -3.29
C ASP A 25 -12.50 -20.23 -4.65
N ALA A 26 -13.09 -20.83 -5.67
CA ALA A 26 -12.59 -20.75 -7.05
C ALA A 26 -12.64 -19.31 -7.57
N GLN A 27 -13.69 -18.55 -7.26
CA GLN A 27 -13.80 -17.14 -7.62
C GLN A 27 -12.73 -16.28 -6.91
N ILE A 28 -12.53 -16.46 -5.59
CA ILE A 28 -11.48 -15.78 -4.82
C ILE A 28 -10.10 -16.11 -5.41
N PHE A 29 -9.83 -17.37 -5.71
CA PHE A 29 -8.58 -17.80 -6.32
C PHE A 29 -8.36 -17.13 -7.69
N ALA A 30 -9.38 -17.09 -8.55
CA ALA A 30 -9.30 -16.50 -9.88
C ALA A 30 -8.96 -15.00 -9.81
N VAL A 31 -9.62 -14.25 -8.93
CA VAL A 31 -9.37 -12.82 -8.71
C VAL A 31 -7.95 -12.57 -8.25
N LEU A 32 -7.47 -13.34 -7.27
CA LEU A 32 -6.10 -13.21 -6.74
C LEU A 32 -5.04 -13.68 -7.74
N LYS A 33 -5.35 -14.66 -8.58
CA LYS A 33 -4.45 -15.10 -9.65
C LYS A 33 -4.31 -14.06 -10.75
N GLU A 34 -5.41 -13.40 -11.09
CA GLU A 34 -5.44 -12.33 -12.10
C GLU A 34 -4.61 -11.11 -11.65
N ASP A 35 -4.75 -10.72 -10.39
CA ASP A 35 -4.14 -9.51 -9.87
C ASP A 35 -3.79 -9.66 -8.38
N HIS A 36 -2.50 -9.50 -8.04
CA HIS A 36 -1.99 -9.52 -6.67
C HIS A 36 -0.72 -8.65 -6.53
N PRO A 37 -0.40 -8.16 -5.29
CA PRO A 37 -1.14 -8.37 -4.06
C PRO A 37 -2.40 -7.49 -3.96
N GLN A 38 -3.44 -8.00 -3.28
CA GLN A 38 -4.66 -7.27 -2.95
C GLN A 38 -4.97 -7.38 -1.46
N SER A 39 -5.64 -6.35 -0.88
CA SER A 39 -6.19 -6.51 0.47
C SER A 39 -7.42 -7.41 0.46
N VAL A 40 -7.73 -7.99 1.62
CA VAL A 40 -8.96 -8.80 1.77
C VAL A 40 -10.21 -7.99 1.43
N LEU A 41 -10.18 -6.67 1.66
CA LEU A 41 -11.31 -5.78 1.36
C LEU A 41 -11.49 -5.61 -0.16
N HIS A 42 -10.40 -5.48 -0.94
CA HIS A 42 -10.47 -5.49 -2.41
C HIS A 42 -11.06 -6.81 -2.93
N VAL A 43 -10.59 -7.96 -2.40
CA VAL A 43 -11.15 -9.27 -2.77
C VAL A 43 -12.65 -9.33 -2.46
N PHE A 44 -13.06 -8.84 -1.28
CA PHE A 44 -14.48 -8.78 -0.91
C PHE A 44 -15.31 -7.98 -1.91
N TYR A 45 -14.85 -6.78 -2.30
CA TYR A 45 -15.57 -5.96 -3.29
C TYR A 45 -15.71 -6.68 -4.64
N ARG A 46 -14.69 -7.42 -5.06
CA ARG A 46 -14.77 -8.25 -6.28
C ARG A 46 -15.80 -9.38 -6.14
N MET A 47 -15.95 -9.94 -4.94
CA MET A 47 -16.95 -10.99 -4.66
C MET A 47 -18.38 -10.46 -4.55
N THR A 48 -18.59 -9.16 -4.47
CA THR A 48 -19.94 -8.57 -4.44
C THR A 48 -20.54 -8.34 -5.84
N ASP A 49 -19.83 -8.63 -6.92
CA ASP A 49 -20.34 -8.51 -8.28
C ASP A 49 -21.50 -9.49 -8.50
N PRO A 50 -22.74 -9.00 -8.80
CA PRO A 50 -23.91 -9.86 -8.96
C PRO A 50 -23.84 -10.79 -10.18
N ARG A 51 -22.88 -10.55 -11.10
CA ARG A 51 -22.67 -11.39 -12.29
C ARG A 51 -21.87 -12.66 -11.98
N LEU A 52 -21.27 -12.76 -10.79
CA LEU A 52 -20.55 -13.95 -10.37
C LEU A 52 -21.53 -15.12 -10.15
N PRO A 53 -21.12 -16.37 -10.39
CA PRO A 53 -21.94 -17.55 -10.10
C PRO A 53 -22.35 -17.67 -8.63
N GLU A 54 -21.48 -17.27 -7.68
CA GLU A 54 -21.74 -17.28 -6.24
C GLU A 54 -21.38 -15.90 -5.63
N PRO A 55 -22.21 -14.86 -5.84
CA PRO A 55 -21.92 -13.53 -5.33
C PRO A 55 -22.11 -13.48 -3.81
N VAL A 56 -21.38 -12.56 -3.17
CA VAL A 56 -21.46 -12.30 -1.73
C VAL A 56 -22.21 -11.00 -1.50
N GLU A 57 -23.12 -11.00 -0.52
CA GLU A 57 -23.85 -9.81 -0.13
C GLU A 57 -22.89 -8.72 0.37
N LYS A 58 -23.09 -7.47 -0.07
CA LYS A 58 -22.36 -6.30 0.39
C LYS A 58 -22.80 -5.91 1.81
N SER A 59 -22.33 -6.65 2.81
CA SER A 59 -22.62 -6.49 4.23
C SER A 59 -21.42 -6.90 5.08
N ASP A 60 -21.39 -6.49 6.35
CA ASP A 60 -20.35 -6.90 7.30
C ASP A 60 -20.26 -8.43 7.45
N LYS A 61 -21.42 -9.11 7.33
CA LYS A 61 -21.47 -10.56 7.35
C LYS A 61 -20.84 -11.16 6.10
N GLY A 62 -21.11 -10.56 4.92
CA GLY A 62 -20.48 -10.95 3.67
C GLY A 62 -18.96 -10.75 3.71
N TYR A 63 -18.50 -9.61 4.23
CA TYR A 63 -17.07 -9.36 4.41
C TYR A 63 -16.39 -10.41 5.30
N ARG A 64 -16.95 -10.67 6.49
CA ARG A 64 -16.41 -11.72 7.39
C ARG A 64 -16.36 -13.08 6.72
N HIS A 65 -17.38 -13.40 5.92
CA HIS A 65 -17.42 -14.67 5.19
C HIS A 65 -16.27 -14.79 4.18
N VAL A 66 -16.02 -13.74 3.37
CA VAL A 66 -14.87 -13.70 2.44
C VAL A 66 -13.55 -13.78 3.21
N GLN A 67 -13.42 -13.04 4.31
CA GLN A 67 -12.25 -13.08 5.18
C GLN A 67 -11.93 -14.49 5.67
N ASP A 68 -12.95 -15.22 6.16
CA ASP A 68 -12.80 -16.62 6.61
C ASP A 68 -12.38 -17.56 5.47
N ARG A 69 -12.94 -17.36 4.25
CA ARG A 69 -12.52 -18.15 3.08
C ARG A 69 -11.08 -17.86 2.70
N CYS A 70 -10.67 -16.59 2.67
CA CYS A 70 -9.28 -16.19 2.41
C CYS A 70 -8.29 -16.80 3.43
N VAL A 71 -8.68 -16.92 4.71
CA VAL A 71 -7.87 -17.60 5.73
C VAL A 71 -7.73 -19.09 5.40
N LYS A 72 -8.84 -19.78 5.07
CA LYS A 72 -8.84 -21.20 4.75
C LYS A 72 -8.00 -21.50 3.51
N LEU A 73 -8.14 -20.68 2.45
CA LEU A 73 -7.37 -20.83 1.21
C LEU A 73 -5.86 -20.67 1.42
N ARG A 74 -5.44 -19.74 2.29
CA ARG A 74 -4.03 -19.59 2.67
C ARG A 74 -3.52 -20.79 3.47
N ARG A 75 -4.28 -21.22 4.48
CA ARG A 75 -3.90 -22.37 5.33
C ARG A 75 -3.83 -23.68 4.58
N SER A 76 -4.66 -23.88 3.56
CA SER A 76 -4.61 -25.06 2.69
C SER A 76 -3.53 -24.98 1.59
N GLY A 77 -2.81 -23.88 1.48
CA GLY A 77 -1.80 -23.66 0.43
C GLY A 77 -2.36 -23.39 -0.97
N ARG A 78 -3.68 -23.33 -1.13
CA ARG A 78 -4.31 -23.00 -2.44
C ARG A 78 -4.01 -21.59 -2.92
N VAL A 79 -3.82 -20.65 -1.98
CA VAL A 79 -3.44 -19.27 -2.24
C VAL A 79 -2.18 -18.93 -1.46
N LYS A 80 -1.21 -18.26 -2.10
CA LYS A 80 0.03 -17.86 -1.46
C LYS A 80 -0.21 -16.69 -0.50
N TYR A 81 0.50 -16.66 0.63
CA TYR A 81 0.38 -15.58 1.61
C TYR A 81 0.72 -14.21 1.03
N ASN A 82 1.73 -14.12 0.18
CA ASN A 82 2.19 -12.89 -0.46
C ASN A 82 1.25 -12.35 -1.56
N TRP A 83 0.15 -13.06 -1.87
CA TRP A 83 -0.92 -12.54 -2.72
C TRP A 83 -1.84 -11.58 -1.97
N PHE A 84 -1.68 -11.49 -0.65
CA PHE A 84 -2.41 -10.54 0.18
C PHE A 84 -1.52 -9.40 0.63
N ALA A 85 -2.01 -8.18 0.50
CA ALA A 85 -1.39 -6.97 0.99
C ALA A 85 -1.89 -6.67 2.41
N ASP A 86 -0.99 -6.54 3.38
CA ASP A 86 -1.31 -6.15 4.76
C ASP A 86 -0.15 -5.36 5.37
N LEU A 87 -0.41 -4.11 5.72
CA LEU A 87 0.52 -3.24 6.47
C LEU A 87 0.04 -2.97 7.90
N SER A 88 -1.03 -3.64 8.34
CA SER A 88 -1.64 -3.36 9.64
C SER A 88 -0.76 -3.77 10.83
N ARG A 89 0.18 -4.70 10.61
CA ARG A 89 1.08 -5.22 11.65
C ARG A 89 2.49 -5.39 11.09
N ARG A 90 3.49 -4.91 11.84
CA ARG A 90 4.91 -5.07 11.53
C ARG A 90 5.67 -5.56 12.75
N GLY A 91 6.61 -6.50 12.54
CA GLY A 91 7.66 -6.81 13.48
C GLY A 91 8.80 -5.77 13.35
N TYR A 92 9.44 -5.46 14.46
CA TYR A 92 10.65 -4.66 14.48
C TYR A 92 11.83 -5.61 14.68
N PHE A 93 12.79 -5.60 13.75
CA PHE A 93 13.92 -6.51 13.75
C PHE A 93 15.20 -5.69 13.86
N THR A 94 16.14 -6.17 14.68
CA THR A 94 17.49 -5.63 14.72
C THR A 94 18.34 -6.40 13.72
N ASN A 95 18.89 -5.71 12.74
CA ASN A 95 19.78 -6.30 11.76
C ASN A 95 21.19 -6.37 12.34
N THR A 96 21.79 -7.55 12.34
CA THR A 96 23.19 -7.80 12.68
C THR A 96 23.86 -8.55 11.55
N TYR A 97 25.16 -8.35 11.40
CA TYR A 97 25.93 -8.88 10.28
C TYR A 97 27.18 -9.57 10.81
N SER A 98 27.60 -10.66 10.18
CA SER A 98 28.76 -11.45 10.59
C SER A 98 30.09 -10.79 10.20
N SER A 99 30.10 -9.92 9.20
CA SER A 99 31.26 -9.22 8.70
C SER A 99 30.90 -7.98 7.89
N ALA A 100 31.87 -7.13 7.56
CA ALA A 100 31.70 -6.01 6.65
C ALA A 100 31.25 -6.47 5.24
N ALA A 101 31.80 -7.59 4.75
CA ALA A 101 31.41 -8.21 3.49
C ALA A 101 29.92 -8.63 3.50
N ASP A 102 29.50 -9.29 4.57
CA ASP A 102 28.09 -9.67 4.78
C ASP A 102 27.18 -8.45 4.82
N PHE A 103 27.58 -7.37 5.52
CA PHE A 103 26.85 -6.10 5.53
C PHE A 103 26.71 -5.54 4.12
N VAL A 104 27.79 -5.34 3.36
CA VAL A 104 27.76 -4.78 2.00
C VAL A 104 26.91 -5.64 1.08
N THR A 105 27.03 -6.96 1.13
CA THR A 105 26.21 -7.88 0.34
C THR A 105 24.72 -7.74 0.69
N SER A 106 24.38 -7.63 1.97
CA SER A 106 22.99 -7.54 2.42
C SER A 106 22.30 -6.21 2.05
N VAL A 107 23.08 -5.11 1.97
CA VAL A 107 22.54 -3.78 1.64
C VAL A 107 22.64 -3.45 0.14
N ALA A 108 23.44 -4.16 -0.64
CA ALA A 108 23.57 -3.92 -2.07
C ALA A 108 22.21 -3.90 -2.80
N GLY A 109 21.33 -4.85 -2.47
CA GLY A 109 19.97 -4.92 -3.03
C GLY A 109 19.01 -3.80 -2.58
N LEU A 110 19.42 -2.94 -1.63
CA LEU A 110 18.65 -1.77 -1.18
C LEU A 110 18.99 -0.51 -1.96
N TYR A 111 20.09 -0.51 -2.71
CA TYR A 111 20.49 0.63 -3.52
C TYR A 111 19.40 0.96 -4.53
N ARG A 112 19.10 2.25 -4.64
CA ARG A 112 18.21 2.81 -5.65
C ARG A 112 18.85 4.08 -6.21
N ALA A 113 18.87 4.19 -7.54
CA ALA A 113 19.24 5.45 -8.18
C ALA A 113 18.17 6.51 -7.87
N ASP A 114 18.61 7.76 -7.76
CA ASP A 114 17.70 8.88 -7.53
C ASP A 114 16.89 9.16 -8.81
N LEU A 115 15.70 8.56 -8.87
CA LEU A 115 14.75 8.68 -9.98
C LEU A 115 14.26 10.13 -10.17
N TRP A 116 14.28 10.93 -9.11
CA TRP A 116 13.75 12.30 -9.08
C TRP A 116 14.82 13.37 -9.22
N ARG A 117 16.09 12.99 -9.48
CA ARG A 117 17.22 13.93 -9.58
C ARG A 117 16.94 15.10 -10.52
N ASP A 118 16.45 14.79 -11.71
CA ASP A 118 16.25 15.77 -12.79
C ASP A 118 14.77 16.15 -12.97
N ALA A 119 13.92 15.81 -12.00
CA ALA A 119 12.51 16.18 -12.02
C ALA A 119 12.30 17.60 -11.49
N ASP A 120 11.38 18.33 -12.09
CA ASP A 120 11.03 19.71 -11.70
C ASP A 120 10.20 19.79 -10.41
N THR A 121 9.77 18.65 -9.87
CA THR A 121 8.90 18.56 -8.70
C THR A 121 9.28 17.38 -7.84
N ARG A 122 8.85 17.38 -6.58
CA ARG A 122 8.86 16.21 -5.67
C ARG A 122 7.48 15.62 -5.61
N CYS A 123 7.38 14.34 -5.30
CA CYS A 123 6.10 13.65 -5.21
C CYS A 123 5.98 12.84 -3.91
N GLU A 124 4.82 12.92 -3.28
CA GLU A 124 4.41 12.06 -2.18
C GLU A 124 3.02 11.48 -2.44
N VAL A 125 2.79 10.29 -1.91
CA VAL A 125 1.49 9.61 -1.98
C VAL A 125 0.92 9.46 -0.58
N TRP A 126 -0.29 9.94 -0.40
CA TRP A 126 -1.00 9.88 0.86
C TRP A 126 -2.27 9.05 0.70
N SER A 127 -2.53 8.13 1.60
CA SER A 127 -3.72 7.28 1.54
C SER A 127 -4.49 7.31 2.84
N GLU A 128 -5.82 7.32 2.75
CA GLU A 128 -6.68 7.33 3.92
C GLU A 128 -6.52 6.06 4.75
N SER A 129 -6.40 4.90 4.09
CA SER A 129 -6.35 3.61 4.78
C SER A 129 -5.01 2.88 4.60
N ARG A 130 -4.62 2.10 5.62
CA ARG A 130 -3.48 1.18 5.54
C ARG A 130 -3.71 0.05 4.54
N SER A 131 -4.98 -0.30 4.29
CA SER A 131 -5.37 -1.28 3.29
C SER A 131 -4.98 -0.82 1.89
N ILE A 132 -5.34 0.40 1.52
CA ILE A 132 -4.94 1.04 0.25
C ILE A 132 -3.41 1.16 0.18
N ALA A 133 -2.77 1.70 1.22
CA ALA A 133 -1.31 1.83 1.26
C ALA A 133 -0.61 0.49 0.98
N SER A 134 -1.11 -0.61 1.56
CA SER A 134 -0.52 -1.93 1.36
C SER A 134 -0.55 -2.42 -0.09
N VAL A 135 -1.59 -2.03 -0.83
CA VAL A 135 -1.79 -2.42 -2.23
C VAL A 135 -0.86 -1.65 -3.17
N ILE A 136 -0.63 -0.35 -2.89
CA ILE A 136 0.17 0.53 -3.75
C ILE A 136 1.65 0.63 -3.33
N LEU A 137 2.04 0.08 -2.16
CA LEU A 137 3.39 0.20 -1.61
C LEU A 137 4.50 -0.19 -2.60
N ASN A 138 4.29 -1.29 -3.35
CA ASN A 138 5.30 -1.75 -4.29
C ASN A 138 5.46 -0.82 -5.49
N ASP A 139 4.37 -0.18 -5.94
CA ASP A 139 4.41 0.81 -7.00
C ASP A 139 5.10 2.09 -6.51
N CYS A 140 4.78 2.57 -5.30
CA CYS A 140 5.49 3.69 -4.68
C CYS A 140 7.00 3.43 -4.55
N LYS A 141 7.39 2.21 -4.10
CA LYS A 141 8.81 1.84 -4.01
C LYS A 141 9.51 1.82 -5.37
N LYS A 142 8.84 1.33 -6.43
CA LYS A 142 9.40 1.30 -7.79
C LYS A 142 9.58 2.70 -8.36
N LEU A 143 8.67 3.60 -8.00
CA LEU A 143 8.66 5.00 -8.45
C LEU A 143 9.45 5.92 -7.52
N ALA A 144 10.09 5.37 -6.48
CA ALA A 144 10.86 6.11 -5.46
C ALA A 144 10.06 7.29 -4.87
N VAL A 145 8.79 7.07 -4.52
CA VAL A 145 7.92 8.05 -3.85
C VAL A 145 7.56 7.60 -2.45
N ASP A 146 7.54 8.54 -1.52
CA ASP A 146 7.16 8.29 -0.15
C ASP A 146 5.65 8.07 -0.03
N LEU A 147 5.27 7.13 0.85
CA LEU A 147 3.90 6.73 1.08
C LEU A 147 3.48 6.95 2.53
N TYR A 148 2.46 7.78 2.73
CA TYR A 148 1.91 8.15 4.04
C TYR A 148 0.50 7.58 4.25
N PRO A 149 0.33 6.47 5.00
CA PRO A 149 -0.99 5.96 5.37
C PRO A 149 -1.56 6.74 6.56
N CYS A 150 -2.61 7.54 6.35
CA CYS A 150 -3.15 8.47 7.34
C CYS A 150 -3.99 7.80 8.43
N GLY A 151 -4.73 6.73 8.11
CA GLY A 151 -5.63 6.07 9.07
C GLY A 151 -6.88 6.89 9.42
N GLY A 152 -7.50 7.53 8.42
CA GLY A 152 -8.61 8.46 8.58
C GLY A 152 -8.12 9.88 8.83
N PHE A 153 -8.77 10.62 9.75
CA PHE A 153 -8.25 11.93 10.16
C PHE A 153 -6.87 11.78 10.79
N SER A 154 -5.84 12.24 10.08
CA SER A 154 -4.46 12.17 10.57
C SER A 154 -4.28 12.95 11.86
N SER A 155 -3.46 12.42 12.78
CA SER A 155 -3.07 13.19 13.94
C SER A 155 -2.24 14.40 13.53
N LEU A 156 -2.42 15.52 14.20
CA LEU A 156 -1.65 16.74 13.97
C LEU A 156 -0.14 16.47 14.05
N SER A 157 0.28 15.61 15.00
CA SER A 157 1.69 15.22 15.16
C SER A 157 2.23 14.52 13.92
N PHE A 158 1.45 13.61 13.29
CA PHE A 158 1.87 12.91 12.08
C PHE A 158 2.07 13.85 10.89
N ILE A 159 1.12 14.80 10.71
CA ILE A 159 1.23 15.81 9.63
C ILE A 159 2.42 16.73 9.89
N HIS A 160 2.61 17.14 11.15
CA HIS A 160 3.75 17.99 11.55
C HIS A 160 5.10 17.29 11.33
N GLU A 161 5.22 15.99 11.64
CA GLU A 161 6.43 15.21 11.37
C GLU A 161 6.74 15.15 9.87
N ALA A 162 5.75 14.85 9.03
CA ALA A 162 5.89 14.84 7.58
C ALA A 162 6.32 16.21 7.06
N ALA A 163 5.62 17.27 7.44
CA ALA A 163 5.97 18.64 7.05
C ALA A 163 7.38 19.05 7.54
N THR A 164 7.78 18.59 8.74
CA THR A 164 9.13 18.84 9.27
C THR A 164 10.20 18.13 8.43
N SER A 165 9.97 16.88 8.02
CA SER A 165 10.85 16.14 7.13
C SER A 165 11.02 16.87 5.79
N ILE A 166 9.90 17.31 5.18
CA ILE A 166 9.88 18.07 3.93
C ILE A 166 10.65 19.38 4.10
N ASN A 167 10.40 20.14 5.17
CA ASN A 167 11.06 21.41 5.45
C ASN A 167 12.58 21.28 5.65
N ASN A 168 13.04 20.14 6.18
CA ASN A 168 14.43 19.87 6.51
C ASN A 168 15.21 19.21 5.35
N SER A 169 14.52 18.71 4.32
CA SER A 169 15.17 18.08 3.15
C SER A 169 16.08 19.05 2.38
N GLY A 170 15.87 20.37 2.54
CA GLY A 170 16.58 21.38 1.75
C GLY A 170 16.10 21.50 0.30
N ASP A 171 15.25 20.61 -0.15
CA ASP A 171 14.67 20.61 -1.49
C ASP A 171 13.58 21.68 -1.60
N VAL A 172 13.76 22.63 -2.55
CA VAL A 172 12.87 23.79 -2.76
C VAL A 172 11.91 23.59 -3.93
N ARG A 173 11.97 22.45 -4.61
CA ARG A 173 11.06 22.13 -5.71
C ARG A 173 9.62 22.07 -5.20
N PRO A 174 8.62 22.36 -6.04
CA PRO A 174 7.22 22.14 -5.72
C PRO A 174 6.97 20.72 -5.21
N LEU A 175 6.11 20.57 -4.21
CA LEU A 175 5.69 19.27 -3.70
C LEU A 175 4.32 18.90 -4.28
N GLN A 176 4.27 17.87 -5.10
CA GLN A 176 3.03 17.24 -5.53
C GLN A 176 2.61 16.17 -4.52
N VAL A 177 1.44 16.31 -3.95
CA VAL A 177 0.80 15.29 -3.10
C VAL A 177 -0.35 14.66 -3.88
N PHE A 178 -0.29 13.34 -4.07
CA PHE A 178 -1.41 12.55 -4.56
C PHE A 178 -2.12 11.87 -3.40
N TYR A 179 -3.43 12.10 -3.30
CA TYR A 179 -4.25 11.54 -2.22
C TYR A 179 -5.24 10.50 -2.74
N ILE A 180 -5.35 9.40 -1.98
CA ILE A 180 -6.30 8.31 -2.23
C ILE A 180 -7.12 8.07 -0.96
N GLY A 181 -8.43 8.21 -1.05
CA GLY A 181 -9.35 8.00 0.08
C GLY A 181 -10.78 7.77 -0.38
N ASP A 182 -11.64 7.44 0.57
CA ASP A 182 -13.05 7.17 0.37
C ASP A 182 -13.81 8.39 -0.17
N TYR A 183 -14.80 8.13 -1.00
CA TYR A 183 -15.72 9.17 -1.43
C TYR A 183 -16.98 9.09 -0.58
N ASP A 184 -16.95 9.74 0.56
CA ASP A 184 -18.09 9.91 1.46
C ASP A 184 -18.02 11.29 2.16
N PRO A 185 -19.05 11.68 2.94
CA PRO A 185 -19.04 12.97 3.62
C PRO A 185 -17.84 13.21 4.55
N ALA A 186 -17.26 12.16 5.13
CA ALA A 186 -16.06 12.25 5.96
C ALA A 186 -14.78 12.28 5.10
N GLY A 187 -14.65 11.38 4.13
CA GLY A 187 -13.49 11.24 3.28
C GLY A 187 -13.15 12.50 2.49
N VAL A 188 -14.19 13.22 2.01
CA VAL A 188 -14.02 14.52 1.33
C VAL A 188 -13.59 15.65 2.28
N LEU A 189 -13.84 15.52 3.59
CA LEU A 189 -13.33 16.47 4.59
C LEU A 189 -11.93 16.12 5.07
N ILE A 190 -11.57 14.84 5.03
CA ILE A 190 -10.24 14.35 5.44
C ILE A 190 -9.18 14.94 4.51
N ASP A 191 -9.35 14.87 3.19
CA ASP A 191 -8.38 15.41 2.25
C ASP A 191 -8.22 16.94 2.36
N LYS A 192 -9.34 17.67 2.47
CA LYS A 192 -9.31 19.12 2.67
C LYS A 192 -8.64 19.53 3.98
N SER A 193 -8.89 18.76 5.05
CA SER A 193 -8.23 19.00 6.33
C SER A 193 -6.73 18.71 6.25
N LEU A 194 -6.37 17.60 5.61
CA LEU A 194 -4.96 17.23 5.40
C LEU A 194 -4.22 18.30 4.57
N GLU A 195 -4.79 18.71 3.45
CA GLU A 195 -4.21 19.75 2.61
C GLU A 195 -4.00 21.06 3.39
N ARG A 196 -5.00 21.50 4.17
CA ARG A 196 -4.91 22.71 4.98
C ARG A 196 -3.80 22.60 6.01
N GLU A 197 -3.76 21.53 6.79
CA GLU A 197 -2.74 21.29 7.82
C GLU A 197 -1.33 21.20 7.23
N LEU A 198 -1.17 20.56 6.08
CA LEU A 198 0.12 20.54 5.38
C LEU A 198 0.55 21.96 4.97
N ARG A 199 -0.37 22.77 4.41
CA ARG A 199 -0.07 24.16 4.04
C ARG A 199 0.33 25.02 5.25
N GLU A 200 -0.29 24.80 6.41
CA GLU A 200 0.01 25.52 7.65
C GLU A 200 1.40 25.17 8.22
N HIS A 201 1.83 23.91 8.08
CA HIS A 201 3.10 23.44 8.62
C HIS A 201 4.29 23.52 7.66
N LEU A 202 4.04 23.61 6.36
CA LEU A 202 5.09 23.79 5.36
C LEU A 202 5.61 25.23 5.38
N ARG A 203 6.94 25.40 5.16
CA ARG A 203 7.53 26.74 5.00
C ARG A 203 6.99 27.39 3.74
N SER A 204 6.86 28.71 3.74
CA SER A 204 6.31 29.50 2.63
C SER A 204 7.05 29.34 1.28
N ARG A 205 8.28 28.84 1.32
CA ARG A 205 9.09 28.53 0.13
C ARG A 205 8.71 27.24 -0.59
N VAL A 206 7.92 26.37 0.07
CA VAL A 206 7.48 25.07 -0.49
C VAL A 206 6.13 25.28 -1.13
N GLU A 207 6.07 25.22 -2.46
CA GLU A 207 4.81 25.21 -3.20
C GLU A 207 4.16 23.84 -3.05
N LEU A 208 2.97 23.77 -2.44
CA LEU A 208 2.19 22.52 -2.31
C LEU A 208 1.15 22.44 -3.42
N ARG A 209 1.19 21.38 -4.20
CA ARG A 209 0.16 20.95 -5.14
C ARG A 209 -0.50 19.70 -4.58
N PHE A 210 -1.81 19.76 -4.35
CA PHE A 210 -2.56 18.66 -3.73
C PHE A 210 -3.65 18.17 -4.70
N GLU A 211 -3.63 16.87 -5.01
CA GLU A 211 -4.58 16.27 -5.94
C GLU A 211 -5.15 14.96 -5.37
N ARG A 212 -6.47 14.87 -5.27
CA ARG A 212 -7.16 13.60 -5.02
C ARG A 212 -7.24 12.80 -6.32
N ILE A 213 -6.51 11.69 -6.38
CA ILE A 213 -6.50 10.79 -7.55
C ILE A 213 -7.46 9.60 -7.43
N GLY A 214 -8.02 9.34 -6.26
CA GLY A 214 -9.06 8.30 -5.99
C GLY A 214 -9.67 8.48 -4.60
N ILE A 215 -10.97 8.26 -4.41
CA ILE A 215 -12.06 8.09 -5.37
C ILE A 215 -12.68 9.46 -5.66
N ASN A 216 -12.98 9.74 -6.91
CA ASN A 216 -13.66 10.95 -7.37
C ASN A 216 -15.06 10.61 -7.91
N ALA A 217 -15.97 11.59 -7.95
CA ALA A 217 -17.33 11.41 -8.47
C ALA A 217 -17.33 10.81 -9.89
N GLY A 218 -16.48 11.31 -10.79
CA GLY A 218 -16.38 10.79 -12.16
C GLY A 218 -15.93 9.33 -12.25
N GLN A 219 -15.09 8.88 -11.31
CA GLN A 219 -14.63 7.48 -11.27
C GLN A 219 -15.76 6.53 -10.83
N ILE A 220 -16.71 7.01 -10.02
CA ILE A 220 -17.87 6.21 -9.60
C ILE A 220 -18.68 5.78 -10.81
N GLU A 221 -18.95 6.72 -11.73
CA GLU A 221 -19.68 6.47 -12.96
C GLU A 221 -18.82 5.67 -13.96
N GLN A 222 -17.58 6.10 -14.19
CA GLN A 222 -16.66 5.50 -15.16
C GLN A 222 -16.42 4.01 -14.90
N TYR A 223 -16.28 3.63 -13.63
CA TYR A 223 -15.97 2.24 -13.24
C TYR A 223 -17.20 1.48 -12.69
N GLY A 224 -18.37 2.11 -12.65
CA GLY A 224 -19.58 1.50 -12.10
C GLY A 224 -19.42 1.05 -10.65
N LEU A 225 -18.80 1.91 -9.81
CA LEU A 225 -18.45 1.52 -8.45
C LEU A 225 -19.70 1.35 -7.58
N PRO A 226 -19.72 0.33 -6.71
CA PRO A 226 -20.88 0.08 -5.86
C PRO A 226 -21.01 1.17 -4.78
N THR A 227 -22.12 1.89 -4.81
CA THR A 227 -22.44 2.95 -3.87
C THR A 227 -23.23 2.43 -2.66
N LYS A 228 -23.09 3.10 -1.52
CA LYS A 228 -24.00 3.00 -0.36
C LYS A 228 -24.68 4.35 -0.16
N PRO A 229 -25.94 4.40 0.31
CA PRO A 229 -26.52 5.68 0.72
C PRO A 229 -25.69 6.25 1.89
N ARG A 230 -25.60 7.59 1.94
CA ARG A 230 -24.95 8.24 3.10
C ARG A 230 -25.70 7.88 4.38
N LYS A 231 -24.99 7.86 5.50
CA LYS A 231 -25.62 7.69 6.81
C LYS A 231 -26.46 8.94 7.13
N GLU A 232 -27.74 8.79 7.47
CA GLU A 232 -28.64 9.89 7.79
C GLU A 232 -28.14 10.74 8.98
N SER A 233 -27.43 10.12 9.91
CA SER A 233 -26.82 10.80 11.07
C SER A 233 -25.61 11.67 10.71
N ASP A 234 -25.03 11.51 9.53
CA ASP A 234 -23.86 12.28 9.10
C ASP A 234 -24.31 13.61 8.47
N LYS A 235 -24.09 14.72 9.17
CA LYS A 235 -24.44 16.07 8.74
C LYS A 235 -23.33 16.79 7.96
N ARG A 236 -22.18 16.13 7.78
CA ARG A 236 -21.03 16.69 7.03
C ARG A 236 -21.29 16.63 5.53
N SER A 237 -20.68 17.53 4.77
CA SER A 237 -20.68 17.51 3.28
C SER A 237 -22.03 17.13 2.67
N LEU A 238 -23.09 17.94 2.94
CA LEU A 238 -24.47 17.63 2.55
C LEU A 238 -24.67 17.39 1.04
N HIS A 239 -23.78 17.91 0.21
CA HIS A 239 -23.77 17.70 -1.24
C HIS A 239 -23.32 16.29 -1.66
N ILE A 240 -22.76 15.49 -0.74
CA ILE A 240 -22.36 14.10 -1.00
C ILE A 240 -23.53 13.18 -0.62
N GLY A 241 -24.20 12.63 -1.62
CA GLY A 241 -25.39 11.77 -1.44
C GLY A 241 -25.09 10.29 -1.26
N CYS A 242 -23.88 9.83 -1.59
CA CYS A 242 -23.47 8.43 -1.53
C CYS A 242 -22.13 8.26 -0.85
N ALA A 243 -21.85 7.03 -0.44
CA ALA A 243 -20.55 6.60 0.08
C ALA A 243 -19.97 5.49 -0.80
N VAL A 244 -18.69 5.64 -1.16
CA VAL A 244 -17.90 4.68 -1.95
C VAL A 244 -16.55 4.50 -1.28
N GLU A 245 -16.24 3.27 -0.88
CA GLU A 245 -14.94 2.94 -0.29
C GLU A 245 -13.88 2.81 -1.40
N ALA A 246 -12.68 3.27 -1.14
CA ALA A 246 -11.57 3.28 -2.12
C ALA A 246 -11.23 1.86 -2.61
N GLU A 247 -11.40 0.86 -1.76
CA GLU A 247 -11.20 -0.55 -2.10
C GLU A 247 -12.26 -1.12 -3.06
N SER A 248 -13.33 -0.38 -3.35
CA SER A 248 -14.28 -0.76 -4.39
C SER A 248 -13.71 -0.62 -5.80
N LEU A 249 -12.73 0.26 -5.98
CA LEU A 249 -11.96 0.37 -7.21
C LEU A 249 -11.00 -0.84 -7.32
N PRO A 250 -10.99 -1.58 -8.44
CA PRO A 250 -10.07 -2.71 -8.60
C PRO A 250 -8.61 -2.31 -8.36
N ALA A 251 -7.88 -3.12 -7.59
CA ALA A 251 -6.50 -2.81 -7.19
C ALA A 251 -5.58 -2.53 -8.40
N LYS A 252 -5.72 -3.29 -9.49
CA LYS A 252 -4.99 -3.05 -10.76
C LYS A 252 -5.29 -1.67 -11.35
N THR A 253 -6.55 -1.25 -11.34
CA THR A 253 -6.97 0.08 -11.83
C THR A 253 -6.38 1.18 -10.96
N LEU A 254 -6.46 1.04 -9.64
CA LEU A 254 -5.90 2.00 -8.68
C LEU A 254 -4.39 2.17 -8.89
N ARG A 255 -3.64 1.06 -9.01
CA ARG A 255 -2.20 1.08 -9.30
C ARG A 255 -1.89 1.70 -10.67
N GLY A 256 -2.73 1.47 -11.69
CA GLY A 256 -2.62 2.12 -12.99
C GLY A 256 -2.72 3.63 -12.88
N ILE A 257 -3.79 4.14 -12.25
CA ILE A 257 -4.00 5.58 -12.02
C ILE A 257 -2.80 6.21 -11.29
N LEU A 258 -2.32 5.55 -10.22
CA LEU A 258 -1.18 6.04 -9.46
C LEU A 258 0.07 6.13 -10.33
N ARG A 259 0.40 5.07 -11.07
CA ARG A 259 1.59 5.05 -11.94
C ARG A 259 1.52 6.13 -13.01
N ASP A 260 0.40 6.21 -13.74
CA ASP A 260 0.21 7.20 -14.79
C ASP A 260 0.42 8.64 -14.27
N LYS A 261 -0.12 8.93 -13.06
CA LYS A 261 0.01 10.25 -12.42
C LYS A 261 1.44 10.55 -11.97
N VAL A 262 2.13 9.59 -11.38
CA VAL A 262 3.50 9.78 -10.90
C VAL A 262 4.49 9.82 -12.07
N GLU A 263 4.36 8.92 -13.03
CA GLU A 263 5.23 8.87 -14.22
C GLU A 263 5.13 10.14 -15.06
N ALA A 264 3.96 10.79 -15.10
CA ALA A 264 3.77 12.06 -15.79
C ALA A 264 4.57 13.25 -15.19
N LEU A 265 5.09 13.09 -13.96
CA LEU A 265 5.94 14.07 -13.30
C LEU A 265 7.44 13.82 -13.54
N LEU A 266 7.80 12.65 -14.03
CA LEU A 266 9.19 12.26 -14.24
C LEU A 266 9.69 12.74 -15.59
N PRO A 267 11.00 13.04 -15.72
CA PRO A 267 11.62 13.26 -17.02
C PRO A 267 11.42 12.06 -17.96
N GLU A 268 11.43 12.35 -19.24
CA GLU A 268 11.38 11.32 -20.26
C GLU A 268 12.51 10.27 -20.06
N ASN A 269 12.15 9.00 -20.12
CA ASN A 269 13.06 7.86 -19.92
C ASN A 269 13.72 7.75 -18.52
N ALA A 270 13.30 8.53 -17.52
CA ALA A 270 13.90 8.50 -16.17
C ALA A 270 13.95 7.09 -15.57
N LEU A 271 12.89 6.30 -15.71
CA LEU A 271 12.83 4.91 -15.21
C LEU A 271 13.86 4.00 -15.91
N ALA A 272 14.06 4.15 -17.21
CA ALA A 272 15.05 3.37 -17.96
C ALA A 272 16.48 3.75 -17.56
N VAL A 273 16.75 5.04 -17.42
CA VAL A 273 18.05 5.57 -17.01
C VAL A 273 18.38 5.11 -15.58
N ALA A 274 17.43 5.27 -14.64
CA ALA A 274 17.61 4.82 -13.26
C ALA A 274 17.90 3.31 -13.17
N LYS A 275 17.22 2.50 -13.97
CA LYS A 275 17.44 1.05 -14.00
C LYS A 275 18.86 0.69 -14.46
N VAL A 276 19.37 1.33 -15.51
CA VAL A 276 20.75 1.10 -15.99
C VAL A 276 21.77 1.54 -14.95
N ALA A 277 21.55 2.69 -14.29
CA ALA A 277 22.40 3.17 -13.21
C ALA A 277 22.40 2.19 -12.02
N GLU A 278 21.22 1.72 -11.59
CA GLU A 278 21.11 0.72 -10.52
C GLU A 278 21.86 -0.57 -10.83
N GLU A 279 21.73 -1.11 -12.04
CA GLU A 279 22.43 -2.32 -12.48
C GLU A 279 23.95 -2.14 -12.45
N SER A 280 24.47 -0.98 -12.87
CA SER A 280 25.90 -0.66 -12.84
C SER A 280 26.43 -0.54 -11.42
N GLU A 281 25.74 0.21 -10.55
CA GLU A 281 26.16 0.42 -9.16
C GLU A 281 26.08 -0.85 -8.32
N LEU A 282 25.08 -1.72 -8.58
CA LEU A 282 24.98 -3.02 -7.93
C LEU A 282 26.19 -3.90 -8.23
N GLN A 283 26.70 -3.90 -9.47
CA GLN A 283 27.91 -4.65 -9.83
C GLN A 283 29.13 -4.14 -9.07
N GLN A 284 29.24 -2.81 -8.88
CA GLN A 284 30.34 -2.23 -8.09
C GLN A 284 30.23 -2.61 -6.60
N LEU A 285 29.03 -2.58 -6.02
CA LEU A 285 28.80 -2.99 -4.64
C LEU A 285 29.13 -4.48 -4.41
N GLU A 286 28.80 -5.35 -5.36
CA GLU A 286 29.18 -6.76 -5.32
C GLU A 286 30.70 -6.94 -5.38
N LEU A 287 31.40 -6.16 -6.21
CA LEU A 287 32.84 -6.18 -6.27
C LEU A 287 33.48 -5.76 -4.94
N MET A 288 32.99 -4.67 -4.35
CA MET A 288 33.41 -4.21 -3.02
C MET A 288 33.18 -5.28 -1.96
N ALA A 289 32.03 -5.95 -1.96
CA ALA A 289 31.77 -7.04 -1.02
C ALA A 289 32.80 -8.17 -1.12
N ARG A 290 33.23 -8.52 -2.33
CA ARG A 290 34.29 -9.52 -2.55
C ARG A 290 35.63 -9.05 -2.02
N MET A 291 35.99 -7.78 -2.20
CA MET A 291 37.21 -7.20 -1.65
C MET A 291 37.25 -7.26 -0.12
N PHE A 292 36.12 -6.94 0.55
CA PHE A 292 35.99 -7.06 2.01
C PHE A 292 35.98 -8.51 2.51
N ALA A 293 35.63 -9.46 1.67
CA ALA A 293 35.68 -10.89 2.03
C ALA A 293 37.09 -11.49 1.95
N THR A 294 38.00 -10.84 1.23
CA THR A 294 39.41 -11.29 1.13
C THR A 294 40.13 -10.84 2.40
N PRO A 295 40.80 -11.76 3.16
CA PRO A 295 41.61 -11.37 4.30
C PRO A 295 42.68 -10.37 3.85
N TRP A 296 42.83 -9.26 4.58
CA TRP A 296 43.96 -8.35 4.37
C TRP A 296 45.25 -9.12 4.58
N PRO A 297 46.24 -9.07 3.65
CA PRO A 297 47.54 -9.65 3.92
C PRO A 297 48.07 -9.00 5.19
N LEU A 298 48.27 -9.79 6.23
CA LEU A 298 49.04 -9.34 7.38
C LEU A 298 50.48 -9.18 6.85
N ASP A 299 51.06 -7.99 6.97
CA ASP A 299 52.46 -7.75 6.69
C ASP A 299 53.27 -8.69 7.61
N ASP A 300 53.94 -9.69 7.02
CA ASP A 300 54.80 -10.64 7.73
C ASP A 300 56.13 -9.98 8.26
N ASP A 301 56.19 -8.65 8.31
CA ASP A 301 57.40 -7.89 8.63
C ASP A 301 57.67 -7.71 10.16
N GLU A 302 56.89 -8.32 11.07
CA GLU A 302 57.18 -8.24 12.52
C GLU A 302 57.68 -9.58 13.16
N ALA A 303 58.01 -10.62 12.37
CA ALA A 303 58.44 -11.90 12.93
C ALA A 303 59.94 -12.07 13.09
N ASP A 304 60.83 -11.13 12.63
CA ASP A 304 62.28 -11.29 12.66
C ASP A 304 63.01 -10.37 13.66
N ALA A 305 62.37 -9.90 14.72
CA ALA A 305 62.98 -9.01 15.70
C ALA A 305 63.07 -9.59 17.16
N ALA A 306 63.06 -10.91 17.34
CA ALA A 306 63.09 -11.49 18.69
C ALA A 306 63.99 -12.73 18.84
N ASP A 307 65.17 -12.77 18.17
CA ASP A 307 66.23 -13.76 18.49
C ASP A 307 67.58 -13.13 18.30
N ASP A 308 67.98 -12.20 19.16
CA ASP A 308 69.40 -11.84 19.46
C ASP A 308 69.46 -11.01 20.77
N GLU A 309 69.39 -11.71 21.97
CA GLU A 309 70.14 -11.35 23.18
C GLU A 309 70.14 -12.53 24.16
#